data_7613a15dd0c405e5e9e6ab4bd54925d3
#
_entry.id   7613a15dd0c405e5e9e6ab4bd54925d3
#
_cell.length_a   1.000
_cell.length_b   1.000
_cell.length_c   1.000
_cell.angle_alpha   90.00
_cell.angle_beta   90.00
_cell.angle_gamma   90.00
#
_symmetry.space_group_name_H-M   'P 1'
#
loop_
_entity.id
_entity.type
_entity.pdbx_description
1 polymer ?
#
loop_
_entity_poly.entity_id
_entity_poly.type
_entity_poly.pdbx_seq_one_letter_code
_entity_poly.pdbx_strand_id
1 'polypeptide(L)'
;MKSKIIVTFLVLFTIHSKAQDPIFTQFYLVPETLNPAFTGIANTWNAGFVHRRQWPDGNRKIDTQYGYANTIVSDEIGLGMTVQNHNEVFTDYNYFKLNAAISYRVDINYDWRLRLGLETGFGRKDFQFRNLLLEDQININTGAIAPITIDSRVGEYGNKINFFDMSAGFTIDQEFAWFGVAVKHLNRPNISFRENGNMPLDLFLTVHGGYYFQFLNSPTNLIPEESTLLVTANYMRQGQYNRLDLGAVMDFGPFGFGVIAATNPEGKSTNSHFVSSLNPVALFKLSEFTFGYSYDWNISKLGRTQGIHELTLLWQSSRRCDRCEYYSTKLKRNGGPGYNKT
;
A
#
# COMPACT_ATOMS: atom_id res chain seq x y z
N MET A 1 0.20 41.03 -32.61
CA MET A 1 0.14 39.63 -32.99
C MET A 1 0.92 38.69 -32.03
N LYS A 2 1.92 39.14 -31.28
CA LYS A 2 2.70 38.25 -30.38
C LYS A 2 1.98 37.83 -29.08
N SER A 3 0.97 38.62 -28.63
CA SER A 3 0.20 38.30 -27.39
C SER A 3 -0.84 37.19 -27.55
N LYS A 4 -1.37 36.94 -28.75
CA LYS A 4 -2.39 35.90 -28.99
C LYS A 4 -1.79 34.48 -29.10
N ILE A 5 -0.48 34.36 -29.38
CA ILE A 5 0.21 33.06 -29.49
C ILE A 5 0.53 32.49 -28.10
N ILE A 6 0.75 33.37 -27.10
CA ILE A 6 1.05 32.94 -25.74
C ILE A 6 -0.19 32.34 -25.03
N VAL A 7 -1.38 32.88 -25.31
CA VAL A 7 -2.63 32.39 -24.72
C VAL A 7 -3.04 31.03 -25.29
N THR A 8 -2.72 30.74 -26.57
CA THR A 8 -3.03 29.45 -27.18
C THR A 8 -2.13 28.32 -26.69
N PHE A 9 -0.91 28.63 -26.20
CA PHE A 9 0.00 27.62 -25.66
C PHE A 9 -0.31 27.24 -24.21
N LEU A 10 -1.06 28.07 -23.47
CA LEU A 10 -1.43 27.80 -22.07
C LEU A 10 -2.63 26.84 -21.94
N VAL A 11 -3.43 26.65 -22.99
CA VAL A 11 -4.65 25.82 -22.98
C VAL A 11 -4.38 24.33 -23.22
N LEU A 12 -3.14 23.95 -23.57
CA LEU A 12 -2.80 22.55 -23.91
C LEU A 12 -2.23 21.73 -22.74
N PHE A 13 -2.10 22.28 -21.54
CA PHE A 13 -1.79 21.49 -20.35
C PHE A 13 -3.09 20.98 -19.71
N THR A 14 -3.71 20.00 -20.33
CA THR A 14 -4.66 19.14 -19.62
C THR A 14 -3.88 18.32 -18.62
N ILE A 15 -3.82 18.77 -17.37
CA ILE A 15 -3.29 18.00 -16.26
C ILE A 15 -4.25 16.83 -16.07
N HIS A 16 -3.90 15.67 -16.61
CA HIS A 16 -4.61 14.43 -16.33
C HIS A 16 -4.22 14.01 -14.91
N SER A 17 -4.95 14.52 -13.92
CA SER A 17 -4.84 14.01 -12.55
C SER A 17 -5.43 12.58 -12.53
N LYS A 18 -4.59 11.57 -12.37
CA LYS A 18 -5.01 10.18 -12.22
C LYS A 18 -4.96 9.81 -10.74
N ALA A 19 -6.01 9.17 -10.26
CA ALA A 19 -6.07 8.65 -8.90
C ALA A 19 -5.05 7.51 -8.75
N GLN A 20 -4.25 7.56 -7.68
CA GLN A 20 -3.30 6.52 -7.30
C GLN A 20 -3.83 5.73 -6.11
N ASP A 21 -3.48 4.45 -6.05
CA ASP A 21 -3.75 3.65 -4.87
C ASP A 21 -2.82 4.06 -3.71
N PRO A 22 -3.31 4.03 -2.46
CA PRO A 22 -2.48 4.26 -1.29
C PRO A 22 -1.35 3.24 -1.18
N ILE A 23 -0.17 3.72 -0.82
CA ILE A 23 1.06 2.93 -0.68
C ILE A 23 1.48 2.94 0.79
N PHE A 24 1.95 1.79 1.30
CA PHE A 24 2.39 1.61 2.68
C PHE A 24 3.89 1.39 2.76
N THR A 25 4.54 2.01 3.74
CA THR A 25 5.99 1.89 3.97
C THR A 25 6.33 0.54 4.59
N GLN A 26 5.45 0.03 5.47
CA GLN A 26 5.64 -1.27 6.14
C GLN A 26 5.03 -2.43 5.34
N PHE A 27 5.13 -2.39 4.01
CA PHE A 27 4.58 -3.41 3.09
C PHE A 27 5.06 -4.84 3.40
N TYR A 28 6.25 -4.99 3.96
CA TYR A 28 6.81 -6.29 4.35
C TYR A 28 6.11 -6.89 5.57
N LEU A 29 5.44 -6.08 6.39
CA LEU A 29 4.60 -6.55 7.51
C LEU A 29 3.18 -6.89 7.06
N VAL A 30 2.67 -6.20 6.05
CA VAL A 30 1.30 -6.34 5.51
C VAL A 30 1.34 -6.62 4.00
N PRO A 31 1.97 -7.72 3.58
CA PRO A 31 2.21 -8.00 2.17
C PRO A 31 0.91 -8.25 1.37
N GLU A 32 -0.23 -8.45 2.03
CA GLU A 32 -1.55 -8.49 1.40
C GLU A 32 -1.88 -7.16 0.71
N THR A 33 -1.28 -6.05 1.14
CA THR A 33 -1.40 -4.76 0.45
C THR A 33 -0.81 -4.79 -0.96
N LEU A 34 0.16 -5.66 -1.22
CA LEU A 34 0.86 -5.79 -2.49
C LEU A 34 0.25 -6.88 -3.37
N ASN A 35 -0.05 -8.06 -2.80
CA ASN A 35 -0.30 -9.26 -3.57
C ASN A 35 -1.26 -10.21 -2.85
N PRO A 36 -2.40 -10.58 -3.47
CA PRO A 36 -3.36 -11.50 -2.88
C PRO A 36 -2.81 -12.93 -2.67
N ALA A 37 -1.70 -13.30 -3.30
CA ALA A 37 -1.06 -14.59 -3.10
C ALA A 37 -0.49 -14.78 -1.67
N PHE A 38 -0.36 -13.72 -0.88
CA PHE A 38 0.01 -13.81 0.53
C PHE A 38 -1.13 -14.22 1.46
N THR A 39 -2.36 -14.28 0.96
CA THR A 39 -3.52 -14.74 1.75
C THR A 39 -3.26 -16.14 2.29
N GLY A 40 -3.37 -16.32 3.63
CA GLY A 40 -3.15 -17.61 4.29
C GLY A 40 -1.70 -18.09 4.37
N ILE A 41 -0.70 -17.27 3.99
CA ILE A 41 0.71 -17.69 4.02
C ILE A 41 1.20 -18.06 5.43
N ALA A 42 0.60 -17.51 6.47
CA ALA A 42 0.97 -17.77 7.86
C ALA A 42 0.57 -19.17 8.34
N ASN A 43 -0.23 -19.93 7.58
CA ASN A 43 -0.81 -21.23 7.94
C ASN A 43 -1.58 -21.25 9.27
N THR A 44 -2.09 -20.10 9.68
CA THR A 44 -2.87 -19.89 10.90
C THR A 44 -3.80 -18.70 10.71
N TRP A 45 -4.67 -18.43 11.67
CA TRP A 45 -5.40 -17.18 11.73
C TRP A 45 -4.45 -16.01 11.90
N ASN A 46 -4.66 -14.99 11.12
CA ASN A 46 -3.79 -13.86 11.04
C ASN A 46 -4.61 -12.63 10.63
N ALA A 47 -4.39 -11.53 11.35
CA ALA A 47 -5.04 -10.27 11.11
C ALA A 47 -4.06 -9.12 11.29
N GLY A 48 -4.29 -8.04 10.57
CA GLY A 48 -3.47 -6.85 10.70
C GLY A 48 -4.27 -5.59 10.43
N PHE A 49 -3.79 -4.51 11.02
CA PHE A 49 -4.32 -3.18 10.84
C PHE A 49 -3.18 -2.18 10.64
N VAL A 50 -3.31 -1.31 9.66
CA VAL A 50 -2.38 -0.21 9.39
C VAL A 50 -3.14 1.10 9.40
N HIS A 51 -2.60 2.09 10.11
CA HIS A 51 -3.03 3.48 10.02
C HIS A 51 -1.88 4.35 9.54
N ARG A 52 -2.07 4.97 8.39
CA ARG A 52 -1.11 5.87 7.77
C ARG A 52 -1.67 7.28 7.73
N ARG A 53 -0.94 8.22 8.31
CA ARG A 53 -1.27 9.64 8.30
C ARG A 53 -0.22 10.42 7.54
N GLN A 54 -0.64 11.06 6.45
CA GLN A 54 0.19 11.94 5.63
C GLN A 54 -0.14 13.40 5.97
N TRP A 55 0.88 14.24 6.03
CA TRP A 55 0.77 15.68 6.21
C TRP A 55 -0.12 16.06 7.41
N PRO A 56 0.32 15.74 8.64
CA PRO A 56 -0.52 15.86 9.84
C PRO A 56 -0.92 17.28 10.19
N ASP A 57 -0.44 18.30 9.48
CA ASP A 57 -0.77 19.68 9.76
C ASP A 57 -2.14 20.07 9.19
N GLY A 58 -3.10 20.24 10.06
CA GLY A 58 -4.38 20.93 9.81
C GLY A 58 -5.20 20.39 8.64
N ASN A 59 -5.41 21.22 7.62
CA ASN A 59 -6.42 20.99 6.58
C ASN A 59 -5.99 20.06 5.44
N ARG A 60 -4.70 19.71 5.32
CA ARG A 60 -4.19 18.88 4.23
C ARG A 60 -4.04 17.41 4.58
N LYS A 61 -4.48 17.05 5.77
CA LYS A 61 -4.35 15.71 6.31
C LYS A 61 -4.99 14.65 5.41
N ILE A 62 -4.25 13.57 5.20
CA ILE A 62 -4.72 12.37 4.54
C ILE A 62 -4.56 11.21 5.50
N ASP A 63 -5.67 10.54 5.81
CA ASP A 63 -5.70 9.35 6.65
C ASP A 63 -6.04 8.12 5.80
N THR A 64 -5.20 7.09 5.87
CA THR A 64 -5.43 5.81 5.22
C THR A 64 -5.43 4.71 6.28
N GLN A 65 -6.51 3.94 6.35
CA GLN A 65 -6.62 2.74 7.16
C GLN A 65 -6.68 1.52 6.24
N TYR A 66 -5.97 0.47 6.61
CA TYR A 66 -6.02 -0.82 5.95
C TYR A 66 -6.12 -1.91 7.00
N GLY A 67 -7.08 -2.80 6.84
CA GLY A 67 -7.26 -3.96 7.70
C GLY A 67 -7.36 -5.23 6.86
N TYR A 68 -6.88 -6.34 7.40
CA TYR A 68 -7.06 -7.64 6.79
C TYR A 68 -7.22 -8.72 7.86
N ALA A 69 -7.87 -9.80 7.46
CA ALA A 69 -7.88 -11.04 8.20
C ALA A 69 -7.83 -12.20 7.21
N ASN A 70 -6.99 -13.18 7.47
CA ASN A 70 -6.88 -14.35 6.62
C ASN A 70 -6.52 -15.60 7.41
N THR A 71 -6.77 -16.76 6.81
CA THR A 71 -6.45 -18.08 7.34
C THR A 71 -6.31 -19.07 6.21
N ILE A 72 -5.84 -20.26 6.51
CA ILE A 72 -5.95 -21.41 5.60
C ILE A 72 -7.17 -22.25 5.97
N VAL A 73 -7.85 -22.79 4.95
CA VAL A 73 -8.97 -23.71 5.09
C VAL A 73 -8.61 -25.14 4.72
N SER A 74 -7.55 -25.31 3.95
CA SER A 74 -6.87 -26.57 3.67
C SER A 74 -5.36 -26.29 3.50
N ASP A 75 -4.55 -27.33 3.37
CA ASP A 75 -3.10 -27.19 3.18
C ASP A 75 -2.72 -26.32 1.98
N GLU A 76 -3.59 -26.24 0.98
CA GLU A 76 -3.35 -25.55 -0.27
C GLU A 76 -4.12 -24.25 -0.40
N ILE A 77 -5.25 -24.07 0.32
CA ILE A 77 -6.17 -22.97 0.10
C ILE A 77 -6.16 -22.00 1.28
N GLY A 78 -5.80 -20.76 0.98
CA GLY A 78 -5.96 -19.62 1.88
C GLY A 78 -7.20 -18.79 1.52
N LEU A 79 -7.92 -18.32 2.53
CA LEU A 79 -9.01 -17.36 2.40
C LEU A 79 -8.75 -16.12 3.24
N GLY A 80 -9.17 -14.97 2.74
CA GLY A 80 -9.00 -13.72 3.43
C GLY A 80 -9.97 -12.64 2.99
N MET A 81 -10.00 -11.60 3.81
CA MET A 81 -10.73 -10.35 3.54
C MET A 81 -9.82 -9.18 3.82
N THR A 82 -9.98 -8.12 3.04
CA THR A 82 -9.28 -6.85 3.25
C THR A 82 -10.26 -5.70 3.21
N VAL A 83 -10.02 -4.70 4.03
CA VAL A 83 -10.77 -3.44 4.05
C VAL A 83 -9.80 -2.27 4.00
N GLN A 84 -10.09 -1.30 3.17
CA GLN A 84 -9.31 -0.07 3.05
C GLN A 84 -10.23 1.14 3.08
N ASN A 85 -9.82 2.14 3.83
CA ASN A 85 -10.44 3.47 3.84
C ASN A 85 -9.36 4.53 3.68
N HIS A 86 -9.55 5.44 2.75
CA HIS A 86 -8.66 6.55 2.48
C HIS A 86 -9.47 7.83 2.47
N ASN A 87 -9.10 8.77 3.33
CA ASN A 87 -9.81 10.03 3.51
C ASN A 87 -8.86 11.21 3.35
N GLU A 88 -9.19 12.12 2.45
CA GLU A 88 -8.51 13.40 2.24
C GLU A 88 -9.38 14.54 2.81
N VAL A 89 -8.93 15.18 3.86
CA VAL A 89 -9.72 16.23 4.54
C VAL A 89 -9.90 17.46 3.66
N PHE A 90 -8.86 17.87 2.92
CA PHE A 90 -8.88 19.08 2.12
C PHE A 90 -9.87 19.04 0.95
N THR A 91 -9.96 17.89 0.29
CA THR A 91 -10.80 17.68 -0.90
C THR A 91 -12.16 17.11 -0.56
N ASP A 92 -12.39 16.73 0.71
CA ASP A 92 -13.55 15.94 1.14
C ASP A 92 -13.72 14.65 0.30
N TYR A 93 -12.56 14.06 -0.07
CA TYR A 93 -12.51 12.81 -0.84
C TYR A 93 -12.39 11.63 0.09
N ASN A 94 -13.26 10.65 -0.11
CA ASN A 94 -13.20 9.37 0.58
C ASN A 94 -13.19 8.21 -0.44
N TYR A 95 -12.31 7.24 -0.20
CA TYR A 95 -12.23 6.01 -0.96
C TYR A 95 -12.29 4.82 -0.02
N PHE A 96 -13.36 4.05 -0.12
CA PHE A 96 -13.56 2.81 0.63
C PHE A 96 -13.47 1.62 -0.31
N LYS A 97 -12.82 0.52 0.13
CA LYS A 97 -12.70 -0.74 -0.61
C LYS A 97 -12.82 -1.91 0.35
N LEU A 98 -13.60 -2.92 -0.04
CA LEU A 98 -13.76 -4.19 0.66
C LEU A 98 -13.53 -5.32 -0.32
N ASN A 99 -12.57 -6.21 -0.04
CA ASN A 99 -12.24 -7.32 -0.92
C ASN A 99 -12.30 -8.65 -0.17
N ALA A 100 -12.59 -9.70 -0.93
CA ALA A 100 -12.36 -11.10 -0.58
C ALA A 100 -11.19 -11.63 -1.42
N ALA A 101 -10.33 -12.42 -0.80
CA ALA A 101 -9.16 -13.00 -1.44
C ALA A 101 -9.12 -14.51 -1.23
N ILE A 102 -8.66 -15.21 -2.25
CA ILE A 102 -8.36 -16.63 -2.21
C ILE A 102 -6.95 -16.86 -2.74
N SER A 103 -6.21 -17.74 -2.10
CA SER A 103 -4.91 -18.21 -2.61
C SER A 103 -4.89 -19.72 -2.74
N TYR A 104 -4.11 -20.20 -3.71
CA TYR A 104 -3.85 -21.61 -3.92
C TYR A 104 -2.35 -21.89 -3.93
N ARG A 105 -1.89 -22.79 -3.06
CA ARG A 105 -0.49 -23.21 -2.94
C ARG A 105 -0.23 -24.45 -3.78
N VAL A 106 0.87 -24.43 -4.52
CA VAL A 106 1.42 -25.57 -5.25
C VAL A 106 2.86 -25.78 -4.78
N ASP A 107 3.14 -26.94 -4.24
CA ASP A 107 4.50 -27.31 -3.87
C ASP A 107 5.27 -27.74 -5.13
N ILE A 108 6.25 -26.92 -5.58
CA ILE A 108 7.07 -27.22 -6.76
C ILE A 108 8.05 -28.35 -6.45
N ASN A 109 8.66 -28.27 -5.28
CA ASN A 109 9.53 -29.30 -4.71
C ASN A 109 9.57 -29.15 -3.18
N TYR A 110 10.49 -29.85 -2.49
CA TYR A 110 10.58 -29.86 -1.04
C TYR A 110 10.77 -28.47 -0.41
N ASP A 111 11.48 -27.56 -1.09
CA ASP A 111 11.82 -26.23 -0.55
C ASP A 111 10.98 -25.11 -1.15
N TRP A 112 10.58 -25.22 -2.43
CA TRP A 112 9.96 -24.14 -3.18
C TRP A 112 8.45 -24.33 -3.33
N ARG A 113 7.70 -23.29 -3.07
CA ARG A 113 6.25 -23.21 -3.22
C ARG A 113 5.87 -22.08 -4.15
N LEU A 114 4.92 -22.34 -5.02
CA LEU A 114 4.20 -21.35 -5.82
C LEU A 114 2.85 -21.10 -5.17
N ARG A 115 2.50 -19.85 -4.95
CA ARG A 115 1.16 -19.47 -4.52
C ARG A 115 0.52 -18.59 -5.59
N LEU A 116 -0.69 -18.91 -5.96
CA LEU A 116 -1.51 -18.11 -6.87
C LEU A 116 -2.57 -17.43 -6.03
N GLY A 117 -2.79 -16.13 -6.24
CA GLY A 117 -3.77 -15.35 -5.50
C GLY A 117 -4.73 -14.63 -6.42
N LEU A 118 -6.01 -14.64 -6.05
CA LEU A 118 -7.06 -13.85 -6.66
C LEU A 118 -7.74 -13.02 -5.58
N GLU A 119 -8.04 -11.80 -5.90
CA GLU A 119 -8.80 -10.90 -5.04
C GLU A 119 -9.89 -10.23 -5.85
N THR A 120 -11.07 -10.12 -5.26
CA THR A 120 -12.20 -9.43 -5.85
C THR A 120 -12.91 -8.63 -4.79
N GLY A 121 -13.45 -7.48 -5.16
CA GLY A 121 -14.09 -6.64 -4.19
C GLY A 121 -14.90 -5.49 -4.77
N PHE A 122 -15.44 -4.73 -3.85
CA PHE A 122 -16.27 -3.59 -4.10
C PHE A 122 -15.57 -2.33 -3.60
N GLY A 123 -15.47 -1.33 -4.50
CA GLY A 123 -14.91 -0.02 -4.21
C GLY A 123 -15.98 1.07 -4.31
N ARG A 124 -15.85 2.06 -3.43
CA ARG A 124 -16.67 3.27 -3.46
C ARG A 124 -15.79 4.48 -3.30
N LYS A 125 -15.97 5.45 -4.18
CA LYS A 125 -15.36 6.78 -4.10
C LYS A 125 -16.44 7.82 -3.90
N ASP A 126 -16.23 8.69 -2.92
CA ASP A 126 -17.10 9.84 -2.62
C ASP A 126 -16.29 11.12 -2.80
N PHE A 127 -16.85 12.12 -3.45
CA PHE A 127 -16.24 13.42 -3.62
C PHE A 127 -17.31 14.52 -3.66
N GLN A 128 -17.13 15.57 -2.86
CA GLN A 128 -18.14 16.65 -2.74
C GLN A 128 -17.78 17.81 -3.67
N PHE A 129 -18.10 17.69 -4.97
CA PHE A 129 -17.83 18.74 -5.95
C PHE A 129 -18.42 20.09 -5.57
N ARG A 130 -19.57 20.11 -4.87
CA ARG A 130 -20.23 21.34 -4.42
C ARG A 130 -19.44 22.12 -3.37
N ASN A 131 -18.51 21.50 -2.69
CA ASN A 131 -17.65 22.14 -1.70
C ASN A 131 -16.40 22.80 -2.32
N LEU A 132 -16.17 22.58 -3.61
CA LEU A 132 -15.09 23.24 -4.33
C LEU A 132 -15.44 24.71 -4.55
N LEU A 133 -14.47 25.58 -4.25
CA LEU A 133 -14.57 26.99 -4.64
C LEU A 133 -14.06 27.12 -6.08
N LEU A 134 -14.96 27.48 -6.98
CA LEU A 134 -14.67 27.64 -8.40
C LEU A 134 -14.38 29.11 -8.74
N GLU A 135 -13.70 29.34 -9.84
CA GLU A 135 -13.26 30.66 -10.27
C GLU A 135 -14.42 31.62 -10.47
N ASP A 136 -15.55 31.15 -10.98
CA ASP A 136 -16.78 31.94 -11.22
C ASP A 136 -17.45 32.45 -9.92
N GLN A 137 -17.15 31.79 -8.79
CA GLN A 137 -17.65 32.20 -7.48
C GLN A 137 -16.83 33.34 -6.86
N ILE A 138 -15.63 33.61 -7.37
CA ILE A 138 -14.72 34.61 -6.79
C ILE A 138 -14.85 35.90 -7.55
N ASN A 139 -15.34 36.95 -6.89
CA ASN A 139 -15.31 38.29 -7.46
C ASN A 139 -13.89 38.88 -7.26
N ILE A 140 -13.12 38.94 -8.34
CA ILE A 140 -11.73 39.41 -8.33
C ILE A 140 -11.57 40.83 -7.80
N ASN A 141 -12.60 41.70 -8.03
CA ASN A 141 -12.53 43.11 -7.65
C ASN A 141 -12.86 43.35 -6.17
N THR A 142 -13.74 42.56 -5.61
CA THR A 142 -14.21 42.73 -4.21
C THR A 142 -13.72 41.68 -3.25
N GLY A 143 -13.17 40.55 -3.75
CA GLY A 143 -12.86 39.39 -2.93
C GLY A 143 -14.07 38.63 -2.40
N ALA A 144 -15.30 39.03 -2.81
CA ALA A 144 -16.52 38.39 -2.37
C ALA A 144 -16.67 36.99 -3.02
N ILE A 145 -17.14 36.02 -2.25
CA ILE A 145 -17.39 34.66 -2.71
C ILE A 145 -18.87 34.41 -2.83
N ALA A 146 -19.34 34.08 -4.05
CA ALA A 146 -20.72 33.67 -4.27
C ALA A 146 -20.96 32.26 -3.69
N PRO A 147 -22.10 32.03 -3.01
CA PRO A 147 -22.39 30.75 -2.36
C PRO A 147 -22.67 29.61 -3.34
N ILE A 148 -22.99 29.93 -4.62
CA ILE A 148 -23.36 28.95 -5.64
C ILE A 148 -22.57 29.27 -6.92
N THR A 149 -22.02 28.21 -7.55
CA THR A 149 -21.41 28.31 -8.89
C THR A 149 -22.50 28.43 -9.97
N ILE A 150 -22.19 29.18 -11.01
CA ILE A 150 -23.01 29.27 -12.25
C ILE A 150 -22.51 28.30 -13.34
N ASP A 151 -21.40 27.55 -13.09
CA ASP A 151 -20.92 26.56 -14.04
C ASP A 151 -21.86 25.34 -14.05
N SER A 152 -22.67 25.25 -15.11
CA SER A 152 -23.62 24.16 -15.30
C SER A 152 -22.97 22.76 -15.33
N ARG A 153 -21.69 22.69 -15.69
CA ARG A 153 -20.93 21.42 -15.77
C ARG A 153 -20.75 20.77 -14.40
N VAL A 154 -20.79 21.53 -13.31
CA VAL A 154 -20.70 20.97 -11.94
C VAL A 154 -21.92 20.08 -11.63
N GLY A 155 -23.06 20.36 -12.21
CA GLY A 155 -24.28 19.55 -12.09
C GLY A 155 -24.21 18.18 -12.77
N GLU A 156 -23.24 17.99 -13.71
CA GLU A 156 -23.03 16.72 -14.41
C GLU A 156 -22.20 15.70 -13.60
N TYR A 157 -21.64 16.13 -12.46
CA TYR A 157 -20.83 15.25 -11.60
C TYR A 157 -21.67 14.65 -10.48
N GLY A 158 -21.66 13.32 -10.41
CA GLY A 158 -22.18 12.59 -9.25
C GLY A 158 -21.21 12.71 -8.07
N ASN A 159 -21.74 12.68 -6.87
CA ASN A 159 -20.89 12.72 -5.66
C ASN A 159 -20.31 11.35 -5.28
N LYS A 160 -20.79 10.27 -5.90
CA LYS A 160 -20.47 8.89 -5.50
C LYS A 160 -20.32 7.99 -6.71
N ILE A 161 -19.28 7.14 -6.66
CA ILE A 161 -19.05 6.08 -7.64
C ILE A 161 -18.89 4.77 -6.89
N ASN A 162 -19.60 3.75 -7.36
CA ASN A 162 -19.39 2.38 -6.92
C ASN A 162 -18.82 1.57 -8.08
N PHE A 163 -17.86 0.71 -7.80
CA PHE A 163 -17.25 -0.13 -8.81
C PHE A 163 -16.83 -1.48 -8.24
N PHE A 164 -16.79 -2.46 -9.11
CA PHE A 164 -16.25 -3.77 -8.83
C PHE A 164 -14.80 -3.83 -9.29
N ASP A 165 -13.93 -4.48 -8.52
CA ASP A 165 -12.50 -4.56 -8.78
C ASP A 165 -11.98 -5.98 -8.69
N MET A 166 -10.97 -6.31 -9.49
CA MET A 166 -10.33 -7.61 -9.51
C MET A 166 -8.81 -7.46 -9.52
N SER A 167 -8.16 -8.33 -8.77
CA SER A 167 -6.70 -8.40 -8.69
C SER A 167 -6.25 -9.85 -8.78
N ALA A 168 -5.06 -10.07 -9.33
CA ALA A 168 -4.42 -11.37 -9.33
C ALA A 168 -2.93 -11.22 -9.11
N GLY A 169 -2.31 -12.28 -8.57
CA GLY A 169 -0.88 -12.30 -8.38
C GLY A 169 -0.37 -13.69 -8.10
N PHE A 170 0.95 -13.81 -8.10
CA PHE A 170 1.62 -15.01 -7.66
C PHE A 170 2.81 -14.66 -6.77
N THR A 171 3.21 -15.62 -5.95
CA THR A 171 4.48 -15.61 -5.21
C THR A 171 5.16 -16.96 -5.36
N ILE A 172 6.48 -16.92 -5.47
CA ILE A 172 7.34 -18.09 -5.31
C ILE A 172 8.10 -17.86 -4.01
N ASP A 173 8.00 -18.80 -3.10
CA ASP A 173 8.58 -18.67 -1.77
C ASP A 173 9.32 -19.93 -1.34
N GLN A 174 10.36 -19.72 -0.56
CA GLN A 174 11.09 -20.74 0.18
C GLN A 174 11.41 -20.23 1.60
N GLU A 175 12.12 -20.98 2.42
CA GLU A 175 12.35 -20.67 3.84
C GLU A 175 12.86 -19.25 4.12
N PHE A 176 13.78 -18.75 3.30
CA PHE A 176 14.46 -17.46 3.54
C PHE A 176 14.20 -16.42 2.46
N ALA A 177 13.53 -16.79 1.37
CA ALA A 177 13.36 -15.90 0.25
C ALA A 177 11.96 -15.99 -0.34
N TRP A 178 11.51 -14.88 -0.90
CA TRP A 178 10.32 -14.84 -1.74
C TRP A 178 10.50 -13.87 -2.89
N PHE A 179 9.77 -14.14 -3.95
CA PHE A 179 9.57 -13.24 -5.08
C PHE A 179 8.11 -13.30 -5.49
N GLY A 180 7.52 -12.16 -5.83
CA GLY A 180 6.13 -12.13 -6.26
C GLY A 180 5.82 -10.99 -7.22
N VAL A 181 4.76 -11.20 -7.99
CA VAL A 181 4.19 -10.22 -8.90
C VAL A 181 2.68 -10.20 -8.72
N ALA A 182 2.10 -9.02 -8.71
CA ALA A 182 0.64 -8.88 -8.74
C ALA A 182 0.22 -7.72 -9.63
N VAL A 183 -0.98 -7.85 -10.17
CA VAL A 183 -1.66 -6.81 -10.93
C VAL A 183 -3.04 -6.58 -10.32
N LYS A 184 -3.30 -5.34 -9.91
CA LYS A 184 -4.62 -4.90 -9.44
C LYS A 184 -5.35 -4.16 -10.54
N HIS A 185 -6.66 -4.03 -10.36
CA HIS A 185 -7.56 -3.36 -11.31
C HIS A 185 -7.60 -4.04 -12.69
N LEU A 186 -7.56 -5.38 -12.72
CA LEU A 186 -7.54 -6.17 -13.96
C LEU A 186 -8.71 -5.86 -14.89
N ASN A 187 -9.87 -5.59 -14.32
CA ASN A 187 -11.09 -5.22 -15.05
C ASN A 187 -11.17 -3.72 -15.38
N ARG A 188 -10.17 -2.91 -14.96
CA ARG A 188 -10.07 -1.47 -15.23
C ARG A 188 -11.40 -0.75 -15.04
N PRO A 189 -12.01 -0.78 -13.83
CA PRO A 189 -13.33 -0.22 -13.61
C PRO A 189 -13.37 1.26 -13.96
N ASN A 190 -14.50 1.71 -14.49
CA ASN A 190 -14.74 3.13 -14.76
C ASN A 190 -14.96 3.87 -13.42
N ILE A 191 -14.09 4.83 -13.11
CA ILE A 191 -14.13 5.65 -11.90
C ILE A 191 -14.47 7.12 -12.21
N SER A 192 -15.16 7.38 -13.31
CA SER A 192 -15.62 8.73 -13.66
C SER A 192 -16.77 9.17 -12.76
N PHE A 193 -16.63 10.35 -12.14
CA PHE A 193 -17.73 10.99 -11.41
C PHE A 193 -18.76 11.62 -12.37
N ARG A 194 -18.41 11.82 -13.63
CA ARG A 194 -19.34 12.32 -14.66
C ARG A 194 -20.22 11.19 -15.16
N GLU A 195 -21.53 11.40 -15.24
CA GLU A 195 -22.53 10.38 -15.58
C GLU A 195 -22.23 9.61 -16.89
N ASN A 196 -21.82 10.32 -17.94
CA ASN A 196 -21.42 9.75 -19.23
C ASN A 196 -19.90 9.76 -19.44
N GLY A 197 -19.12 9.89 -18.38
CA GLY A 197 -17.66 9.92 -18.45
C GLY A 197 -17.06 8.52 -18.54
N ASN A 198 -15.89 8.44 -19.16
CA ASN A 198 -15.09 7.23 -19.21
C ASN A 198 -13.69 7.52 -18.64
N MET A 199 -13.44 7.04 -17.44
CA MET A 199 -12.16 7.17 -16.74
C MET A 199 -11.78 5.80 -16.17
N PRO A 200 -11.21 4.91 -16.98
CA PRO A 200 -10.80 3.58 -16.51
C PRO A 200 -9.65 3.71 -15.52
N LEU A 201 -9.76 2.99 -14.40
CA LEU A 201 -8.69 2.92 -13.41
C LEU A 201 -7.47 2.23 -14.04
N ASP A 202 -6.31 2.83 -13.86
CA ASP A 202 -5.07 2.27 -14.41
C ASP A 202 -4.68 0.99 -13.65
N LEU A 203 -4.13 0.02 -14.38
CA LEU A 203 -3.55 -1.19 -13.79
C LEU A 203 -2.48 -0.80 -12.77
N PHE A 204 -2.50 -1.44 -11.61
CA PHE A 204 -1.46 -1.30 -10.59
C PHE A 204 -0.62 -2.57 -10.54
N LEU A 205 0.60 -2.48 -11.07
CA LEU A 205 1.59 -3.55 -11.07
C LEU A 205 2.47 -3.44 -9.82
N THR A 206 2.68 -4.56 -9.13
CA THR A 206 3.69 -4.70 -8.08
C THR A 206 4.63 -5.85 -8.42
N VAL A 207 5.94 -5.63 -8.21
CA VAL A 207 6.99 -6.65 -8.27
C VAL A 207 7.80 -6.55 -7.00
N HIS A 208 7.78 -7.58 -6.19
CA HIS A 208 8.35 -7.52 -4.85
C HIS A 208 9.11 -8.78 -4.50
N GLY A 209 10.07 -8.66 -3.59
CA GLY A 209 10.82 -9.78 -3.09
C GLY A 209 11.63 -9.42 -1.85
N GLY A 210 12.19 -10.44 -1.24
CA GLY A 210 13.04 -10.27 -0.07
C GLY A 210 13.81 -11.53 0.28
N TYR A 211 14.83 -11.30 1.08
CA TYR A 211 15.69 -12.35 1.61
C TYR A 211 15.99 -12.11 3.08
N TYR A 212 15.92 -13.18 3.87
CA TYR A 212 16.25 -13.20 5.29
C TYR A 212 17.62 -13.80 5.54
N PHE A 213 18.56 -12.98 5.98
CA PHE A 213 19.86 -13.43 6.46
C PHE A 213 19.74 -13.79 7.95
N GLN A 214 20.04 -15.02 8.31
CA GLN A 214 20.07 -15.46 9.71
C GLN A 214 21.49 -15.35 10.27
N PHE A 215 21.61 -14.75 11.44
CA PHE A 215 22.87 -14.67 12.17
C PHE A 215 22.89 -15.78 13.24
N LEU A 216 23.43 -16.93 12.85
CA LEU A 216 23.70 -18.06 13.75
C LEU A 216 25.14 -17.93 14.21
N ASN A 217 25.39 -17.89 15.52
CA ASN A 217 26.74 -17.82 16.12
C ASN A 217 27.54 -16.56 15.75
N SER A 218 27.05 -15.37 16.16
CA SER A 218 27.86 -14.16 16.03
C SER A 218 29.17 -14.25 16.85
N PRO A 219 30.32 -14.15 16.22
CA PRO A 219 31.61 -14.30 16.94
C PRO A 219 31.89 -13.15 17.91
N THR A 220 31.10 -12.08 17.89
CA THR A 220 31.36 -10.85 18.65
C THR A 220 30.42 -10.63 19.83
N ASN A 221 29.42 -11.48 20.08
CA ASN A 221 28.34 -11.28 21.06
C ASN A 221 27.60 -9.92 20.95
N LEU A 222 27.85 -9.14 19.88
CA LEU A 222 27.24 -7.84 19.64
C LEU A 222 25.84 -7.98 19.06
N ILE A 223 25.57 -9.07 18.35
CA ILE A 223 24.27 -9.38 17.77
C ILE A 223 23.70 -10.58 18.53
N PRO A 224 22.51 -10.47 19.12
CA PRO A 224 21.86 -11.60 19.77
C PRO A 224 21.75 -12.80 18.83
N GLU A 225 21.90 -14.00 19.37
CA GLU A 225 21.66 -15.22 18.63
C GLU A 225 20.23 -15.24 18.07
N GLU A 226 20.06 -15.85 16.89
CA GLU A 226 18.79 -15.91 16.16
C GLU A 226 18.29 -14.56 15.57
N SER A 227 19.12 -13.51 15.60
CA SER A 227 18.78 -12.27 14.89
C SER A 227 18.69 -12.49 13.39
N THR A 228 17.81 -11.76 12.71
CA THR A 228 17.63 -11.85 11.26
C THR A 228 17.69 -10.49 10.60
N LEU A 229 18.33 -10.38 9.44
CA LEU A 229 18.29 -9.20 8.59
C LEU A 229 17.42 -9.48 7.38
N LEU A 230 16.29 -8.79 7.28
CA LEU A 230 15.49 -8.74 6.07
C LEU A 230 16.06 -7.69 5.12
N VAL A 231 16.37 -8.10 3.90
CA VAL A 231 16.59 -7.19 2.76
C VAL A 231 15.43 -7.38 1.80
N THR A 232 14.76 -6.29 1.43
CA THR A 232 13.55 -6.36 0.61
C THR A 232 13.50 -5.25 -0.43
N ALA A 233 12.84 -5.53 -1.54
CA ALA A 233 12.57 -4.59 -2.61
C ALA A 233 11.12 -4.72 -3.07
N ASN A 234 10.50 -3.58 -3.41
CA ASN A 234 9.16 -3.54 -3.95
C ASN A 234 9.07 -2.45 -5.03
N TYR A 235 8.91 -2.85 -6.29
CA TYR A 235 8.63 -1.97 -7.40
C TYR A 235 7.14 -1.89 -7.65
N MET A 236 6.63 -0.67 -7.79
CA MET A 236 5.21 -0.39 -8.04
C MET A 236 5.08 0.53 -9.24
N ARG A 237 4.06 0.27 -10.07
CA ARG A 237 3.70 1.13 -11.19
C ARG A 237 2.19 1.22 -11.37
N GLN A 238 1.66 2.44 -11.45
CA GLN A 238 0.26 2.72 -11.80
C GLN A 238 0.20 3.85 -12.83
N GLY A 239 -0.23 3.52 -14.02
CA GLY A 239 -0.21 4.46 -15.15
C GLY A 239 1.20 4.97 -15.44
N GLN A 240 1.40 6.27 -15.28
CA GLN A 240 2.70 6.93 -15.47
C GLN A 240 3.52 7.09 -14.19
N TYR A 241 2.99 6.66 -13.04
CA TYR A 241 3.68 6.76 -11.76
C TYR A 241 4.38 5.45 -11.44
N ASN A 242 5.61 5.55 -10.97
CA ASN A 242 6.40 4.40 -10.54
C ASN A 242 7.14 4.75 -9.25
N ARG A 243 7.41 3.72 -8.47
CA ARG A 243 8.16 3.82 -7.21
C ARG A 243 8.88 2.51 -6.97
N LEU A 244 10.10 2.59 -6.47
CA LEU A 244 10.87 1.45 -5.99
C LEU A 244 11.25 1.72 -4.54
N ASP A 245 10.79 0.84 -3.65
CA ASP A 245 11.16 0.84 -2.25
C ASP A 245 12.23 -0.23 -2.01
N LEU A 246 13.32 0.16 -1.36
CA LEU A 246 14.42 -0.73 -0.95
C LEU A 246 14.52 -0.70 0.57
N GLY A 247 14.51 -1.85 1.19
CA GLY A 247 14.45 -1.97 2.64
C GLY A 247 15.50 -2.88 3.24
N ALA A 248 15.98 -2.52 4.42
CA ALA A 248 16.77 -3.37 5.29
C ALA A 248 16.25 -3.25 6.73
N VAL A 249 15.83 -4.37 7.31
CA VAL A 249 15.25 -4.41 8.66
C VAL A 249 15.92 -5.51 9.47
N MET A 250 16.58 -5.12 10.54
CA MET A 250 17.20 -6.03 11.49
C MET A 250 16.23 -6.38 12.61
N ASP A 251 16.06 -7.64 12.86
CA ASP A 251 15.19 -8.22 13.89
C ASP A 251 16.04 -8.87 14.98
N PHE A 252 15.85 -8.40 16.21
CA PHE A 252 16.58 -8.86 17.40
C PHE A 252 15.69 -9.70 18.35
N GLY A 253 14.62 -10.28 17.84
CA GLY A 253 13.61 -10.99 18.61
C GLY A 253 12.46 -10.06 19.04
N PRO A 254 12.45 -9.49 20.27
CA PRO A 254 11.35 -8.62 20.69
C PRO A 254 11.37 -7.25 20.00
N PHE A 255 12.52 -6.81 19.51
CA PHE A 255 12.69 -5.51 18.85
C PHE A 255 13.25 -5.68 17.44
N GLY A 256 12.82 -4.82 16.53
CA GLY A 256 13.41 -4.71 15.20
C GLY A 256 13.54 -3.25 14.79
N PHE A 257 14.59 -2.95 14.02
CA PHE A 257 14.86 -1.62 13.49
C PHE A 257 15.32 -1.71 12.05
N GLY A 258 14.97 -0.72 11.26
CA GLY A 258 15.39 -0.73 9.87
C GLY A 258 15.15 0.60 9.18
N VAL A 259 15.41 0.61 7.88
CA VAL A 259 15.20 1.76 7.00
C VAL A 259 14.65 1.27 5.67
N ILE A 260 13.63 1.95 5.18
CA ILE A 260 13.07 1.79 3.84
C ILE A 260 13.36 3.06 3.05
N ALA A 261 14.11 2.95 1.96
CA ALA A 261 14.34 4.05 1.02
C ALA A 261 13.30 4.01 -0.10
N ALA A 262 12.50 5.06 -0.22
CA ALA A 262 11.58 5.21 -1.34
C ALA A 262 12.26 5.98 -2.46
N THR A 263 12.27 5.40 -3.66
CA THR A 263 12.94 5.95 -4.83
C THR A 263 11.98 6.11 -6.00
N ASN A 264 12.32 7.01 -6.91
CA ASN A 264 11.63 7.19 -8.18
C ASN A 264 12.60 6.87 -9.33
N PRO A 265 12.58 5.63 -9.87
CA PRO A 265 13.56 5.19 -10.86
C PRO A 265 13.42 5.87 -12.24
N GLU A 266 12.22 6.34 -12.59
CA GLU A 266 12.00 6.99 -13.90
C GLU A 266 12.04 8.51 -13.84
N GLY A 267 12.68 9.15 -12.88
CA GLY A 267 12.71 10.59 -12.66
C GLY A 267 12.36 11.47 -13.86
N LYS A 268 11.08 11.86 -14.00
CA LYS A 268 10.55 12.50 -15.22
C LYS A 268 10.76 14.00 -15.31
N SER A 269 11.42 14.61 -14.35
CA SER A 269 11.72 16.06 -14.38
C SER A 269 13.13 16.35 -13.91
N THR A 270 13.69 17.47 -14.40
CA THR A 270 14.99 18.00 -13.97
C THR A 270 15.08 18.28 -12.46
N ASN A 271 13.94 18.34 -11.77
CA ASN A 271 13.83 18.55 -10.33
C ASN A 271 13.42 17.30 -9.55
N SER A 272 13.27 16.14 -10.18
CA SER A 272 12.97 14.90 -9.48
C SER A 272 14.24 14.35 -8.83
N HIS A 273 14.14 14.03 -7.53
CA HIS A 273 15.19 13.33 -6.81
C HIS A 273 15.01 11.82 -7.00
N PHE A 274 16.11 11.11 -7.23
CA PHE A 274 16.08 9.64 -7.29
C PHE A 274 15.56 9.05 -5.97
N VAL A 275 16.06 9.51 -4.82
CA VAL A 275 15.55 9.14 -3.50
C VAL A 275 14.52 10.19 -3.06
N SER A 276 13.28 9.75 -2.84
CA SER A 276 12.16 10.61 -2.42
C SER A 276 12.09 10.77 -0.91
N SER A 277 12.28 9.67 -0.17
CA SER A 277 12.27 9.66 1.29
C SER A 277 13.13 8.54 1.85
N LEU A 278 13.59 8.75 3.09
CA LEU A 278 14.21 7.73 3.94
C LEU A 278 13.27 7.51 5.13
N ASN A 279 12.89 6.27 5.35
CA ASN A 279 11.83 5.92 6.25
C ASN A 279 12.36 4.97 7.33
N PRO A 280 12.83 5.49 8.48
CA PRO A 280 13.16 4.65 9.62
C PRO A 280 11.93 3.87 10.08
N VAL A 281 12.14 2.63 10.43
CA VAL A 281 11.12 1.72 10.94
C VAL A 281 11.56 1.11 12.26
N ALA A 282 10.61 0.90 13.17
CA ALA A 282 10.80 0.23 14.44
C ALA A 282 9.69 -0.80 14.65
N LEU A 283 10.05 -1.95 15.21
CA LEU A 283 9.15 -3.06 15.50
C LEU A 283 9.24 -3.42 16.98
N PHE A 284 8.11 -3.79 17.54
CA PHE A 284 8.03 -4.38 18.87
C PHE A 284 7.10 -5.60 18.83
N LYS A 285 7.60 -6.73 19.31
CA LYS A 285 6.89 -8.00 19.32
C LYS A 285 6.57 -8.43 20.75
N LEU A 286 5.31 -8.75 20.98
CA LEU A 286 4.82 -9.20 22.28
C LEU A 286 3.87 -10.38 22.07
N SER A 287 4.34 -11.59 22.39
CA SER A 287 3.56 -12.81 22.21
C SER A 287 3.04 -12.94 20.75
N GLU A 288 1.73 -12.93 20.55
CA GLU A 288 1.07 -13.05 19.24
C GLU A 288 0.97 -11.72 18.50
N PHE A 289 1.34 -10.61 19.13
CA PHE A 289 1.21 -9.26 18.56
C PHE A 289 2.54 -8.72 18.07
N THR A 290 2.49 -8.01 16.94
CA THR A 290 3.60 -7.19 16.44
C THR A 290 3.11 -5.77 16.21
N PHE A 291 3.81 -4.83 16.80
CA PHE A 291 3.60 -3.39 16.62
C PHE A 291 4.70 -2.87 15.72
N GLY A 292 4.31 -2.12 14.70
CA GLY A 292 5.23 -1.45 13.78
C GLY A 292 4.98 0.05 13.76
N TYR A 293 6.05 0.82 13.70
CA TYR A 293 6.00 2.25 13.46
C TYR A 293 7.00 2.63 12.40
N SER A 294 6.60 3.48 11.46
CA SER A 294 7.52 4.15 10.55
C SER A 294 7.24 5.62 10.41
N TYR A 295 8.29 6.36 10.12
CA TYR A 295 8.23 7.78 9.81
C TYR A 295 8.86 8.03 8.46
N ASP A 296 8.06 8.50 7.47
CA ASP A 296 8.60 8.80 6.15
C ASP A 296 9.17 10.23 6.15
N TRP A 297 10.49 10.30 6.21
CA TRP A 297 11.21 11.55 6.11
C TRP A 297 11.43 11.92 4.64
N ASN A 298 10.66 12.89 4.18
CA ASN A 298 10.77 13.41 2.82
C ASN A 298 12.07 14.22 2.68
N ILE A 299 12.95 13.80 1.78
CA ILE A 299 14.20 14.48 1.43
C ILE A 299 14.11 15.21 0.08
N SER A 300 12.97 15.09 -0.61
CA SER A 300 12.72 15.82 -1.85
C SER A 300 12.39 17.29 -1.60
N LYS A 301 12.54 18.13 -2.64
CA LYS A 301 12.26 19.58 -2.56
C LYS A 301 10.76 19.92 -2.47
N LEU A 302 9.87 18.97 -2.31
CA LEU A 302 8.41 19.14 -2.25
C LEU A 302 7.90 19.92 -1.02
N GLY A 303 8.79 20.63 -0.34
CA GLY A 303 8.47 21.49 0.78
C GLY A 303 8.47 20.75 2.13
N ARG A 304 8.25 21.52 3.18
CA ARG A 304 8.15 21.00 4.56
C ARG A 304 6.81 20.34 4.77
N THR A 305 6.66 19.13 4.26
CA THR A 305 5.59 18.25 4.72
C THR A 305 6.06 17.70 6.06
N GLN A 306 5.25 17.76 7.11
CA GLN A 306 5.62 17.26 8.45
C GLN A 306 5.80 15.73 8.48
N GLY A 307 6.21 15.14 7.34
CA GLY A 307 6.42 13.72 7.16
C GLY A 307 5.13 12.90 7.07
N ILE A 308 5.29 11.59 7.13
CA ILE A 308 4.19 10.65 7.12
C ILE A 308 4.42 9.65 8.25
N HIS A 309 3.41 9.44 9.06
CA HIS A 309 3.43 8.48 10.16
C HIS A 309 2.62 7.24 9.76
N GLU A 310 3.16 6.06 10.02
CA GLU A 310 2.47 4.80 9.79
C GLU A 310 2.60 3.91 11.02
N LEU A 311 1.45 3.46 11.54
CA LEU A 311 1.33 2.54 12.66
C LEU A 311 0.76 1.23 12.15
N THR A 312 1.36 0.12 12.52
CA THR A 312 0.94 -1.23 12.17
C THR A 312 0.72 -2.05 13.42
N LEU A 313 -0.39 -2.78 13.46
CA LEU A 313 -0.69 -3.78 14.48
C LEU A 313 -0.98 -5.10 13.76
N LEU A 314 -0.24 -6.14 14.09
CA LEU A 314 -0.46 -7.49 13.59
C LEU A 314 -0.80 -8.40 14.75
N TRP A 315 -1.69 -9.34 14.48
CA TRP A 315 -1.99 -10.47 15.35
C TRP A 315 -1.87 -11.76 14.55
N GLN A 316 -1.19 -12.74 15.12
CA GLN A 316 -1.06 -14.07 14.53
C GLN A 316 -1.32 -15.11 15.62
N SER A 317 -2.31 -15.99 15.39
CA SER A 317 -2.63 -17.04 16.35
C SER A 317 -1.48 -18.01 16.51
N SER A 318 -1.18 -18.38 17.75
CA SER A 318 -0.21 -19.44 18.09
C SER A 318 -0.74 -20.84 17.79
N ARG A 319 -2.08 -20.99 17.66
CA ARG A 319 -2.70 -22.28 17.36
C ARG A 319 -2.55 -22.59 15.88
N ARG A 320 -1.92 -23.73 15.57
CA ARG A 320 -1.90 -24.28 14.22
C ARG A 320 -3.31 -24.71 13.81
N CYS A 321 -3.58 -24.72 12.52
CA CYS A 321 -4.77 -25.35 11.98
C CYS A 321 -4.74 -26.86 12.28
N ASP A 322 -5.69 -27.37 13.09
CA ASP A 322 -5.74 -28.78 13.50
C ASP A 322 -5.99 -29.76 12.34
N ARG A 323 -6.35 -29.24 11.16
CA ARG A 323 -6.61 -30.02 9.93
C ARG A 323 -5.50 -29.91 8.89
N CYS A 324 -4.46 -29.16 9.16
CA CYS A 324 -3.38 -28.92 8.22
C CYS A 324 -2.19 -29.79 8.61
N GLU A 325 -1.98 -30.90 7.89
CA GLU A 325 -0.82 -31.73 8.09
C GLU A 325 0.47 -30.96 7.80
N TYR A 326 1.30 -30.94 8.80
CA TYR A 326 2.72 -30.75 8.92
C TYR A 326 3.48 -30.11 7.75
N TYR A 327 3.29 -28.81 7.51
CA TYR A 327 4.33 -28.00 6.89
C TYR A 327 4.51 -26.73 7.72
N SER A 328 5.54 -26.74 8.55
CA SER A 328 6.06 -25.54 9.15
C SER A 328 6.65 -24.69 8.03
N THR A 329 5.86 -23.84 7.46
CA THR A 329 6.38 -22.78 6.60
C THR A 329 7.19 -21.86 7.47
N LYS A 330 8.49 -21.91 7.34
CA LYS A 330 9.42 -21.03 7.99
C LYS A 330 9.52 -19.64 7.30
N LEU A 331 8.74 -19.38 6.30
CA LEU A 331 8.25 -18.04 6.01
C LEU A 331 7.27 -17.65 7.12
N LYS A 332 7.75 -17.80 8.31
CA LYS A 332 7.24 -17.04 9.39
C LYS A 332 7.40 -15.61 8.94
N ARG A 333 6.30 -14.95 8.75
CA ARG A 333 6.29 -13.53 8.80
C ARG A 333 7.29 -13.12 9.83
N ASN A 334 8.34 -12.47 9.37
CA ASN A 334 9.34 -11.94 10.27
C ASN A 334 8.81 -10.75 11.00
N GLY A 335 7.82 -10.98 11.66
CA GLY A 335 7.12 -10.21 12.61
C GLY A 335 6.48 -11.10 13.64
N GLY A 336 6.42 -12.40 13.40
CA GLY A 336 5.89 -13.35 14.39
C GLY A 336 6.89 -13.70 15.45
N PRO A 337 6.48 -13.82 16.74
CA PRO A 337 7.33 -14.23 17.84
C PRO A 337 7.93 -15.61 17.59
N GLY A 338 9.15 -15.76 18.05
CA GLY A 338 9.97 -16.93 17.89
C GLY A 338 9.29 -18.24 18.22
N TYR A 339 9.78 -19.29 17.60
CA TYR A 339 9.50 -20.66 17.95
C TYR A 339 10.02 -20.97 19.33
N ASN A 340 9.13 -21.34 20.23
CA ASN A 340 9.53 -22.26 21.29
C ASN A 340 9.67 -23.67 20.67
N LYS A 341 10.88 -24.13 20.52
CA LYS A 341 11.18 -25.55 20.42
C LYS A 341 10.83 -26.16 21.78
N THR A 342 9.83 -26.98 21.86
CA THR A 342 9.72 -28.09 22.81
C THR A 342 9.79 -29.39 22.02
#